data_6b02e5d8c7c5cc77aa8c3b517a6d95bb
#
_entry.id   6b02e5d8c7c5cc77aa8c3b517a6d95bb
#
_cell.length_a   1.000
_cell.length_b   1.000
_cell.length_c   1.000
_cell.angle_alpha   90.00
_cell.angle_beta   90.00
_cell.angle_gamma   90.00
#
_symmetry.space_group_name_H-M   'P 1'
#
loop_
_entity.id
_entity.type
_entity.pdbx_description
1 polymer ?
#
loop_
_entity_poly.entity_id
_entity_poly.type
_entity_poly.pdbx_seq_one_letter_code
_entity_poly.pdbx_strand_id
1 'polypeptide(L)'
;MKKWAGYLVLMLFFCTGCEAEMTEENLSRLHFVKADLEMGDKTPQERALAIKNKLKQIEEVTGTAVVVEGHTAIIGLRMEENMEQNEILRVKQEADAAAREADEYIESTSITMNTYIVSLIEEMERSRAG
;
A
#
# COMPACT_ATOMS: atom_id res chain seq x y z
N MET A 1 12.53 46.18 31.15
CA MET A 1 12.67 44.99 32.01
C MET A 1 11.42 44.13 32.09
N LYS A 2 10.25 44.72 32.19
CA LYS A 2 8.99 43.97 32.25
C LYS A 2 8.68 43.17 30.95
N LYS A 3 9.15 43.63 29.81
CA LYS A 3 8.95 42.94 28.52
C LYS A 3 9.77 41.67 28.38
N TRP A 4 10.91 41.61 29.03
CA TRP A 4 11.79 40.46 28.98
C TRP A 4 11.25 39.28 29.79
N ALA A 5 10.59 39.55 30.92
CA ALA A 5 9.97 38.50 31.72
C ALA A 5 8.82 37.82 30.98
N GLY A 6 8.09 38.58 30.15
CA GLY A 6 7.04 38.03 29.30
C GLY A 6 7.55 37.09 28.23
N TYR A 7 8.69 37.42 27.65
CA TYR A 7 9.33 36.56 26.64
C TYR A 7 9.83 35.25 27.23
N LEU A 8 10.39 35.29 28.42
CA LEU A 8 10.85 34.09 29.12
C LEU A 8 9.69 33.14 29.45
N VAL A 9 8.56 33.65 29.86
CA VAL A 9 7.37 32.85 30.14
C VAL A 9 6.81 32.25 28.86
N LEU A 10 6.86 32.98 27.75
CA LEU A 10 6.41 32.48 26.47
C LEU A 10 7.30 31.33 25.95
N MET A 11 8.60 31.44 26.19
CA MET A 11 9.56 30.36 25.82
C MET A 11 9.30 29.07 26.58
N LEU A 12 8.96 29.19 27.87
CA LEU A 12 8.63 28.03 28.69
C LEU A 12 7.33 27.35 28.24
N PHE A 13 6.39 28.10 27.74
CA PHE A 13 5.17 27.54 27.16
C PHE A 13 5.42 26.73 25.90
N PHE A 14 6.37 27.16 25.08
CA PHE A 14 6.74 26.41 23.87
C PHE A 14 7.39 25.08 24.21
N CYS A 15 8.21 25.00 25.24
CA CYS A 15 8.83 23.77 25.70
C CYS A 15 7.80 22.75 26.18
N THR A 16 6.74 23.21 26.86
CA THR A 16 5.67 22.31 27.31
C THR A 16 4.85 21.76 26.15
N GLY A 17 4.69 22.54 25.07
CA GLY A 17 4.03 22.09 23.85
C GLY A 17 4.78 20.97 23.15
N CYS A 18 6.12 21.00 23.15
CA CYS A 18 6.95 19.96 22.55
C CYS A 18 6.80 18.62 23.26
N GLU A 19 6.65 18.60 24.57
CA GLU A 19 6.42 17.36 25.34
C GLU A 19 5.07 16.73 25.02
N ALA A 20 4.05 17.55 24.81
CA ALA A 20 2.73 17.07 24.41
C ALA A 20 2.76 16.44 23.01
N GLU A 21 3.53 16.99 22.09
CA GLU A 21 3.71 16.44 20.75
C GLU A 21 4.38 15.07 20.78
N MET A 22 5.35 14.86 21.63
CA MET A 22 6.01 13.56 21.80
C MET A 22 5.04 12.48 22.27
N THR A 23 4.12 12.83 23.14
CA THR A 23 3.11 11.89 23.65
C THR A 23 2.10 11.51 22.55
N GLU A 24 1.74 12.46 21.71
CA GLU A 24 0.86 12.21 20.56
C GLU A 24 1.52 11.31 19.51
N GLU A 25 2.83 11.44 19.30
CA GLU A 25 3.56 10.56 18.38
C GLU A 25 3.52 9.10 18.84
N ASN A 26 3.64 8.85 20.12
CA ASN A 26 3.56 7.49 20.66
C ASN A 26 2.18 6.88 20.49
N LEU A 27 1.14 7.66 20.65
CA LEU A 27 -0.24 7.25 20.40
C LEU A 27 -0.50 7.00 18.91
N SER A 28 0.08 7.84 18.06
CA SER A 28 0.00 7.66 16.60
C SER A 28 0.64 6.36 16.12
N ARG A 29 1.74 5.96 16.74
CA ARG A 29 2.41 4.70 16.40
C ARG A 29 1.56 3.49 16.73
N LEU A 30 0.89 3.48 17.87
CA LEU A 30 -0.02 2.41 18.24
C LEU A 30 -1.22 2.33 17.31
N HIS A 31 -1.74 3.48 16.92
CA HIS A 31 -2.83 3.58 15.95
C HIS A 31 -2.41 3.10 14.57
N PHE A 32 -1.18 3.42 14.17
CA PHE A 32 -0.63 3.04 12.87
C PHE A 32 -0.47 1.51 12.74
N VAL A 33 0.04 0.86 13.79
CA VAL A 33 0.20 -0.60 13.80
C VAL A 33 -1.16 -1.30 13.70
N LYS A 34 -2.18 -0.75 14.34
CA LYS A 34 -3.53 -1.29 14.29
C LYS A 34 -4.18 -1.06 12.92
N ALA A 35 -3.90 0.08 12.30
CA ALA A 35 -4.41 0.41 10.97
C ALA A 35 -3.77 -0.44 9.88
N ASP A 36 -2.48 -0.85 10.04
CA ASP A 36 -1.79 -1.73 9.11
C ASP A 36 -2.46 -3.11 9.02
N LEU A 37 -3.12 -3.55 10.08
CA LEU A 37 -3.80 -4.84 10.10
C LEU A 37 -5.17 -4.78 9.41
N GLU A 38 -5.87 -3.65 9.51
CA GLU A 38 -7.23 -3.48 8.99
C GLU A 38 -7.43 -2.12 8.34
N MET A 39 -6.88 -1.91 7.18
CA MET A 39 -7.07 -0.66 6.45
C MET A 39 -8.48 -0.55 5.90
N GLY A 40 -9.23 0.46 6.36
CA GLY A 40 -10.58 0.75 5.89
C GLY A 40 -11.57 -0.38 6.09
N ASP A 41 -11.48 -1.08 7.23
CA ASP A 41 -12.34 -2.23 7.57
C ASP A 41 -12.18 -3.44 6.67
N LYS A 42 -11.15 -3.46 5.82
CA LYS A 42 -10.88 -4.59 4.92
C LYS A 42 -9.60 -5.30 5.31
N THR A 43 -9.64 -6.62 5.26
CA THR A 43 -8.45 -7.45 5.46
C THR A 43 -7.53 -7.36 4.24
N PRO A 44 -6.24 -7.68 4.39
CA PRO A 44 -5.34 -7.73 3.23
C PRO A 44 -5.83 -8.68 2.13
N GLN A 45 -6.49 -9.77 2.49
CA GLN A 45 -7.06 -10.71 1.52
C GLN A 45 -8.22 -10.09 0.74
N GLU A 46 -9.09 -9.34 1.41
CA GLU A 46 -10.20 -8.64 0.75
C GLU A 46 -9.68 -7.55 -0.18
N ARG A 47 -8.66 -6.84 0.25
CA ARG A 47 -8.01 -5.81 -0.56
C ARG A 47 -7.36 -6.43 -1.81
N ALA A 48 -6.64 -7.54 -1.62
CA ALA A 48 -6.02 -8.27 -2.72
C ALA A 48 -7.07 -8.77 -3.72
N LEU A 49 -8.19 -9.28 -3.23
CA LEU A 49 -9.27 -9.76 -4.09
C LEU A 49 -9.90 -8.63 -4.91
N ALA A 50 -10.08 -7.46 -4.31
CA ALA A 50 -10.60 -6.28 -5.01
C ALA A 50 -9.66 -5.87 -6.16
N ILE A 51 -8.36 -5.87 -5.92
CA ILE A 51 -7.34 -5.58 -6.93
C ILE A 51 -7.37 -6.64 -8.03
N LYS A 52 -7.43 -7.90 -7.64
CA LYS A 52 -7.47 -9.03 -8.57
C LYS A 52 -8.67 -8.94 -9.52
N ASN A 53 -9.83 -8.61 -9.00
CA ASN A 53 -11.04 -8.46 -9.80
C ASN A 53 -10.93 -7.32 -10.80
N LYS A 54 -10.25 -6.24 -10.41
CA LYS A 54 -10.00 -5.11 -11.30
C LYS A 54 -9.01 -5.48 -12.40
N LEU A 55 -7.94 -6.21 -12.05
CA LEU A 55 -6.92 -6.66 -13.00
C LEU A 55 -7.48 -7.61 -14.06
N LYS A 56 -8.48 -8.41 -13.72
CA LYS A 56 -9.14 -9.32 -14.66
C LYS A 56 -9.83 -8.60 -15.81
N GLN A 57 -10.11 -7.32 -15.66
CA GLN A 57 -10.72 -6.51 -16.71
C GLN A 57 -9.74 -6.10 -17.80
N ILE A 58 -8.43 -6.28 -17.57
CA ILE A 58 -7.39 -6.01 -18.57
C ILE A 58 -7.39 -7.18 -19.56
N GLU A 59 -7.67 -6.88 -20.81
CA GLU A 59 -7.89 -7.89 -21.86
C GLU A 59 -6.70 -8.83 -22.06
N GLU A 60 -5.49 -8.31 -22.05
CA GLU A 60 -4.27 -9.05 -22.31
C GLU A 60 -3.84 -9.97 -21.16
N VAL A 61 -4.42 -9.80 -20.00
CA VAL A 61 -4.06 -10.58 -18.81
C VAL A 61 -4.84 -11.89 -18.77
N THR A 62 -4.12 -13.02 -18.76
CA THR A 62 -4.71 -14.36 -18.70
C THR A 62 -4.79 -14.92 -17.28
N GLY A 63 -4.00 -14.39 -16.35
CA GLY A 63 -4.02 -14.80 -14.96
C GLY A 63 -3.42 -13.75 -14.08
N THR A 64 -3.88 -13.70 -12.84
CA THR A 64 -3.43 -12.71 -11.86
C THR A 64 -3.15 -13.36 -10.51
N ALA A 65 -2.14 -12.84 -9.81
CA ALA A 65 -1.87 -13.18 -8.42
C ALA A 65 -1.58 -11.88 -7.70
N VAL A 66 -2.19 -11.67 -6.53
CA VAL A 66 -2.05 -10.42 -5.79
C VAL A 66 -1.86 -10.71 -4.31
N VAL A 67 -0.85 -10.10 -3.73
CA VAL A 67 -0.60 -10.09 -2.29
C VAL A 67 -0.47 -8.64 -1.84
N VAL A 68 -1.21 -8.27 -0.81
CA VAL A 68 -1.18 -6.92 -0.27
C VAL A 68 -0.52 -6.93 1.10
N GLU A 69 0.43 -6.04 1.31
CA GLU A 69 1.05 -5.79 2.60
C GLU A 69 1.11 -4.28 2.85
N GLY A 70 0.36 -3.83 3.87
CA GLY A 70 0.32 -2.40 4.19
C GLY A 70 -0.12 -1.56 2.99
N HIS A 71 0.76 -0.71 2.50
CA HIS A 71 0.50 0.20 1.38
C HIS A 71 1.06 -0.31 0.05
N THR A 72 1.51 -1.56 0.02
CA THR A 72 2.14 -2.14 -1.18
C THR A 72 1.34 -3.32 -1.70
N ALA A 73 1.13 -3.35 -3.00
CA ALA A 73 0.55 -4.50 -3.69
C ALA A 73 1.64 -5.20 -4.51
N ILE A 74 1.78 -6.50 -4.29
CA ILE A 74 2.68 -7.35 -5.08
C ILE A 74 1.80 -8.09 -6.08
N ILE A 75 2.05 -7.85 -7.35
CA ILE A 75 1.19 -8.30 -8.43
C ILE A 75 1.96 -9.16 -9.42
N GLY A 76 1.47 -10.37 -9.66
CA GLY A 76 1.97 -11.23 -10.72
C GLY A 76 0.94 -11.29 -11.83
N LEU A 77 1.38 -11.09 -13.06
CA LEU A 77 0.52 -11.13 -14.24
C LEU A 77 0.97 -12.24 -15.18
N ARG A 78 0.02 -13.07 -15.60
CA ARG A 78 0.22 -14.01 -16.69
C ARG A 78 -0.40 -13.40 -17.94
N MET A 79 0.36 -13.40 -19.01
CA MET A 79 -0.05 -12.77 -20.26
C MET A 79 0.20 -13.69 -21.43
N GLU A 80 -0.40 -13.37 -22.56
CA GLU A 80 -0.16 -14.12 -23.78
C GLU A 80 1.30 -13.98 -24.22
N GLU A 81 1.81 -15.03 -24.85
CA GLU A 81 3.17 -15.03 -25.37
C GLU A 81 3.28 -14.10 -26.58
N ASN A 82 4.49 -13.63 -26.85
CA ASN A 82 4.80 -12.79 -28.01
C ASN A 82 4.24 -11.35 -27.97
N MET A 83 4.11 -10.81 -26.79
CA MET A 83 3.74 -9.39 -26.66
C MET A 83 4.95 -8.48 -26.86
N GLU A 84 4.72 -7.36 -27.52
CA GLU A 84 5.75 -6.35 -27.72
C GLU A 84 6.04 -5.61 -26.41
N GLN A 85 7.25 -5.06 -26.30
CA GLN A 85 7.68 -4.32 -25.12
C GLN A 85 6.75 -3.15 -24.79
N ASN A 86 6.24 -2.45 -25.78
CA ASN A 86 5.32 -1.32 -25.59
C ASN A 86 3.99 -1.79 -25.00
N GLU A 87 3.50 -2.95 -25.42
CA GLU A 87 2.27 -3.52 -24.88
C GLU A 87 2.46 -3.97 -23.43
N ILE A 88 3.59 -4.59 -23.13
CA ILE A 88 3.94 -5.03 -21.79
C ILE A 88 3.98 -3.82 -20.85
N LEU A 89 4.63 -2.74 -21.27
CA LEU A 89 4.72 -1.52 -20.48
C LEU A 89 3.35 -0.90 -20.25
N ARG A 90 2.52 -0.87 -21.28
CA ARG A 90 1.15 -0.36 -21.18
C ARG A 90 0.34 -1.17 -20.18
N VAL A 91 0.41 -2.49 -20.25
CA VAL A 91 -0.31 -3.39 -19.32
C VAL A 91 0.17 -3.20 -17.89
N LYS A 92 1.46 -3.03 -17.67
CA LYS A 92 1.99 -2.72 -16.33
C LYS A 92 1.44 -1.41 -15.78
N GLN A 93 1.35 -0.39 -16.62
CA GLN A 93 0.77 0.90 -16.22
C GLN A 93 -0.72 0.78 -15.91
N GLU A 94 -1.45 0.02 -16.71
CA GLU A 94 -2.87 -0.24 -16.45
C GLU A 94 -3.06 -1.04 -15.16
N ALA A 95 -2.19 -2.00 -14.90
CA ALA A 95 -2.24 -2.79 -13.68
C ALA A 95 -1.96 -1.93 -12.44
N ASP A 96 -0.99 -1.05 -12.51
CA ASP A 96 -0.69 -0.10 -11.44
C ASP A 96 -1.90 0.80 -11.16
N ALA A 97 -2.48 1.37 -12.19
CA ALA A 97 -3.67 2.22 -12.08
C ALA A 97 -4.86 1.44 -11.50
N ALA A 98 -5.05 0.21 -11.96
CA ALA A 98 -6.14 -0.64 -11.48
C ALA A 98 -6.00 -0.96 -9.98
N ALA A 99 -4.77 -1.24 -9.53
CA ALA A 99 -4.51 -1.52 -8.12
C ALA A 99 -4.82 -0.30 -7.25
N ARG A 100 -4.39 0.87 -7.66
CA ARG A 100 -4.63 2.11 -6.91
C ARG A 100 -6.10 2.51 -6.93
N GLU A 101 -6.80 2.24 -8.01
CA GLU A 101 -8.24 2.49 -8.12
C GLU A 101 -9.05 1.54 -7.25
N ALA A 102 -8.63 0.27 -7.18
CA ALA A 102 -9.31 -0.74 -6.38
C ALA A 102 -9.11 -0.53 -4.88
N ASP A 103 -7.96 0.03 -4.49
CA ASP A 103 -7.58 0.21 -3.09
C ASP A 103 -6.85 1.53 -2.90
N GLU A 104 -7.53 2.49 -2.29
CA GLU A 104 -7.00 3.84 -2.06
C GLU A 104 -5.78 3.88 -1.14
N TYR A 105 -5.55 2.81 -0.36
CA TYR A 105 -4.41 2.74 0.56
C TYR A 105 -3.12 2.29 -0.11
N ILE A 106 -3.18 1.86 -1.38
CA ILE A 106 -1.99 1.44 -2.11
C ILE A 106 -1.18 2.67 -2.53
N GLU A 107 0.05 2.73 -2.07
CA GLU A 107 1.01 3.78 -2.41
C GLU A 107 2.05 3.31 -3.41
N SER A 108 2.35 2.00 -3.42
CA SER A 108 3.32 1.43 -4.34
C SER A 108 2.87 0.06 -4.82
N THR A 109 3.30 -0.30 -6.01
CA THR A 109 3.04 -1.61 -6.59
C THR A 109 4.35 -2.24 -7.08
N SER A 110 4.43 -3.55 -6.95
CA SER A 110 5.51 -4.35 -7.55
C SER A 110 4.87 -5.32 -8.52
N ILE A 111 5.06 -5.07 -9.80
CA ILE A 111 4.39 -5.84 -10.86
C ILE A 111 5.43 -6.66 -11.62
N THR A 112 5.20 -7.96 -11.71
CA THR A 112 6.08 -8.88 -12.42
C THR A 112 5.29 -9.73 -13.41
N MET A 113 5.94 -10.06 -14.51
CA MET A 113 5.42 -11.00 -15.50
C MET A 113 6.31 -12.24 -15.61
N ASN A 114 7.34 -12.34 -14.79
CA ASN A 114 8.21 -13.50 -14.72
C ASN A 114 7.42 -14.71 -14.21
N THR A 115 7.33 -15.74 -15.02
CA THR A 115 6.52 -16.94 -14.74
C THR A 115 6.87 -17.59 -13.42
N TYR A 116 8.14 -17.67 -13.09
CA TYR A 116 8.59 -18.25 -11.83
C TYR A 116 8.15 -17.42 -10.64
N ILE A 117 8.35 -16.09 -10.70
CA ILE A 117 7.97 -15.19 -9.62
C ILE A 117 6.44 -15.14 -9.46
N VAL A 118 5.71 -15.15 -10.56
CA VAL A 118 4.24 -15.22 -10.52
C VAL A 118 3.77 -16.47 -9.79
N SER A 119 4.41 -17.61 -10.05
CA SER A 119 4.10 -18.86 -9.34
C SER A 119 4.33 -18.75 -7.84
N LEU A 120 5.39 -18.05 -7.42
CA LEU A 120 5.67 -17.80 -6.02
C LEU A 120 4.58 -16.91 -5.38
N ILE A 121 4.15 -15.89 -6.09
CA ILE A 121 3.08 -15.00 -5.62
C ILE A 121 1.76 -15.77 -5.49
N GLU A 122 1.45 -16.63 -6.44
CA GLU A 122 0.27 -17.50 -6.39
C GLU A 122 0.30 -18.41 -5.15
N GLU A 123 1.47 -18.94 -4.84
CA GLU A 123 1.66 -19.78 -3.66
C GLU A 123 1.47 -18.98 -2.38
N MET A 124 2.01 -17.77 -2.32
CA MET A 124 1.81 -16.87 -1.19
C MET A 124 0.33 -16.51 -1.02
N GLU A 125 -0.36 -16.28 -2.11
CA GLU A 125 -1.80 -15.98 -2.11
C GLU A 125 -2.60 -17.13 -1.52
N ARG A 126 -2.32 -18.36 -1.93
CA ARG A 126 -2.98 -19.56 -1.39
C ARG A 126 -2.68 -19.77 0.09
N SER A 127 -1.44 -19.53 0.47
CA SER A 127 -0.99 -19.68 1.85
C SER A 127 -1.72 -18.72 2.81
N ARG A 128 -2.01 -17.52 2.33
CA ARG A 128 -2.73 -16.51 3.11
C ARG A 128 -4.24 -16.72 3.14
N ALA A 129 -4.78 -17.31 2.09
CA ALA A 129 -6.21 -17.58 1.99
C ALA A 129 -6.63 -18.81 2.81
N GLY A 130 -5.70 -19.71 3.04
CA GLY A 130 -5.92 -20.91 3.81
C GLY A 130 -5.53 -20.77 5.25
#